data_d16f18c6b0812746072fd1caa744a421
#
_entry.id   d16f18c6b0812746072fd1caa744a421
#
_cell.length_a   1.000
_cell.length_b   1.000
_cell.length_c   1.000
_cell.angle_alpha   90.00
_cell.angle_beta   90.00
_cell.angle_gamma   90.00
#
_symmetry.space_group_name_H-M   'P 1'
#
loop_
_entity.id
_entity.type
_entity.pdbx_description
1 polymer ?
#
loop_
_entity_poly.entity_id
_entity_poly.type
_entity_poly.pdbx_seq_one_letter_code
_entity_poly.pdbx_strand_id
1 'polypeptide(L)'
;MTIRDWPNLTLCSSGKRQPSITTPSALPAGPLLNGRWVLYYASLGFDVLTYKTVRSGHRECYELPNLVPVQTQQLNGGEKQLTTSDRMNGSWAVSFGMPSAEPEIWRRDVEETRRGLAAEKLLSVSVVGTVQPGWSIDELAADYAQCAKWAVDAGADVVETNFSCPNVDTCDGQLYQQPDSAAAVAAAVQLAVGDRPLILKIGHMTDA
;
A
#
# COMPACT_ATOMS: atom_id res chain seq x y z
N MET A 1 16.72 1.03 -10.46
CA MET A 1 16.17 2.40 -10.52
C MET A 1 16.29 2.98 -9.13
N THR A 2 17.23 3.87 -8.92
CA THR A 2 17.46 4.52 -7.62
C THR A 2 16.61 5.79 -7.58
N ILE A 3 16.13 6.18 -6.40
CA ILE A 3 15.33 7.41 -6.13
C ILE A 3 15.97 8.69 -6.71
N ARG A 4 17.25 8.64 -7.14
CA ARG A 4 17.98 9.75 -7.77
C ARG A 4 17.50 10.12 -9.17
N ASP A 5 16.73 9.27 -9.84
CA ASP A 5 16.30 9.46 -11.23
C ASP A 5 14.89 10.06 -11.37
N TRP A 6 14.28 10.47 -10.27
CA TRP A 6 12.99 11.15 -10.32
C TRP A 6 13.23 12.65 -10.62
N PRO A 7 12.71 13.13 -11.75
CA PRO A 7 12.79 14.56 -12.05
C PRO A 7 11.91 15.31 -11.05
N ASN A 8 12.55 16.07 -10.17
CA ASN A 8 11.96 17.12 -9.34
C ASN A 8 10.55 16.83 -8.83
N LEU A 9 10.44 16.10 -7.74
CA LEU A 9 9.27 16.17 -6.87
C LEU A 9 9.24 17.60 -6.29
N THR A 10 8.79 18.56 -7.09
CA THR A 10 8.39 19.86 -6.58
C THR A 10 7.05 19.66 -5.91
N LEU A 11 7.08 19.35 -4.61
CA LEU A 11 5.88 19.41 -3.77
C LEU A 11 5.41 20.85 -3.82
N CYS A 12 4.43 21.14 -4.66
CA CYS A 12 3.76 22.43 -4.72
C CYS A 12 2.92 22.57 -3.46
N SER A 13 3.52 23.07 -2.38
CA SER A 13 2.81 23.43 -1.17
C SER A 13 2.59 24.93 -1.15
N SER A 14 1.34 25.34 -1.05
CA SER A 14 0.95 26.68 -0.68
C SER A 14 1.66 27.11 0.63
N GLY A 15 2.78 27.81 0.51
CA GLY A 15 3.29 28.69 1.54
C GLY A 15 3.91 28.12 2.83
N LYS A 16 4.20 26.80 2.93
CA LYS A 16 4.93 26.24 4.08
C LYS A 16 6.35 25.86 3.71
N ARG A 17 7.33 26.18 4.60
CA ARG A 17 8.74 25.83 4.43
C ARG A 17 8.89 24.37 4.03
N GLN A 18 9.49 24.11 2.88
CA GLN A 18 9.97 22.78 2.51
C GLN A 18 11.11 22.38 3.46
N PRO A 19 11.03 21.24 4.14
CA PRO A 19 12.20 20.68 4.79
C PRO A 19 13.22 20.30 3.71
N SER A 20 14.47 20.67 3.88
CA SER A 20 15.56 20.22 3.01
C SER A 20 15.87 18.76 3.35
N ILE A 21 15.09 17.82 2.83
CA ILE A 21 15.36 16.39 2.95
C ILE A 21 16.45 16.06 1.94
N THR A 22 17.66 15.87 2.42
CA THR A 22 18.82 15.56 1.58
C THR A 22 18.79 14.14 1.02
N THR A 23 18.12 13.21 1.71
CA THR A 23 17.87 11.83 1.25
C THR A 23 16.70 11.26 2.04
N PRO A 24 15.45 11.39 1.55
CA PRO A 24 14.29 10.89 2.29
C PRO A 24 14.33 9.37 2.39
N SER A 25 14.06 8.85 3.57
CA SER A 25 13.88 7.43 3.83
C SER A 25 12.40 7.08 3.85
N ALA A 26 12.00 6.06 3.10
CA ALA A 26 10.61 5.63 3.01
C ALA A 26 10.41 4.22 3.56
N LEU A 27 9.30 4.00 4.25
CA LEU A 27 8.89 2.70 4.72
C LEU A 27 7.57 2.28 4.06
N PRO A 28 7.54 1.12 3.36
CA PRO A 28 6.35 0.67 2.63
C PRO A 28 5.26 0.14 3.58
N ALA A 29 4.06 -0.06 3.05
CA ALA A 29 2.86 -0.48 3.78
C ALA A 29 2.98 -1.79 4.57
N GLY A 30 3.89 -2.70 4.21
CA GLY A 30 4.00 -4.04 4.79
C GLY A 30 4.04 -4.06 6.32
N PRO A 31 5.01 -3.42 6.97
CA PRO A 31 5.17 -3.47 8.43
C PRO A 31 4.29 -2.48 9.20
N LEU A 32 3.69 -1.49 8.53
CA LEU A 32 2.96 -0.40 9.19
C LEU A 32 1.47 -0.72 9.36
N LEU A 33 1.16 -1.68 10.20
CA LEU A 33 -0.18 -2.28 10.36
C LEU A 33 -1.24 -1.31 10.89
N ASN A 34 -0.84 -0.24 11.56
CA ASN A 34 -1.72 0.78 12.16
C ASN A 34 -0.91 2.02 12.54
N GLY A 35 -1.59 3.05 13.04
CA GLY A 35 -0.97 4.31 13.42
C GLY A 35 0.13 4.20 14.47
N ARG A 36 0.03 3.26 15.41
CA ARG A 36 1.07 3.06 16.43
C ARG A 36 2.40 2.63 15.80
N TRP A 37 2.35 1.76 14.78
CA TRP A 37 3.54 1.37 14.03
C TRP A 37 4.08 2.51 13.19
N VAL A 38 3.21 3.29 12.55
CA VAL A 38 3.63 4.48 11.80
C VAL A 38 4.39 5.45 12.70
N LEU A 39 3.83 5.81 13.86
CA LEU A 39 4.48 6.72 14.81
C LEU A 39 5.78 6.17 15.38
N TYR A 40 5.84 4.86 15.65
CA TYR A 40 7.06 4.21 16.10
C TYR A 40 8.18 4.32 15.05
N TYR A 41 7.93 3.97 13.82
CA TYR A 41 8.94 4.06 12.76
C TYR A 41 9.29 5.50 12.40
N ALA A 42 8.37 6.43 12.51
CA ALA A 42 8.65 7.86 12.40
C ALA A 42 9.69 8.32 13.44
N SER A 43 9.59 7.81 14.67
CA SER A 43 10.56 8.11 15.75
C SER A 43 11.95 7.53 15.49
N LEU A 44 12.06 6.51 14.63
CA LEU A 44 13.35 5.93 14.19
C LEU A 44 14.00 6.71 13.03
N GLY A 45 13.36 7.78 12.53
CA GLY A 45 13.95 8.68 11.54
C GLY A 45 13.40 8.51 10.12
N PHE A 46 12.47 7.60 9.86
CA PHE A 46 11.82 7.50 8.54
C PHE A 46 10.99 8.75 8.22
N ASP A 47 11.01 9.19 6.96
CA ASP A 47 10.40 10.44 6.50
C ASP A 47 9.06 10.24 5.80
N VAL A 48 8.93 9.17 5.01
CA VAL A 48 7.70 8.78 4.31
C VAL A 48 7.24 7.44 4.85
N LEU A 49 6.06 7.40 5.44
CA LEU A 49 5.53 6.21 6.09
C LEU A 49 4.21 5.82 5.43
N THR A 50 4.17 4.63 4.84
CA THR A 50 2.97 4.15 4.16
C THR A 50 2.15 3.26 5.11
N TYR A 51 1.03 3.79 5.58
CA TYR A 51 0.05 3.05 6.36
C TYR A 51 -0.44 1.81 5.58
N LYS A 52 -0.64 0.70 6.28
CA LYS A 52 -1.08 -0.58 5.74
C LYS A 52 -2.24 -0.43 4.78
N THR A 53 -2.21 -1.18 3.67
CA THR A 53 -3.28 -1.19 2.67
C THR A 53 -4.65 -1.39 3.31
N VAL A 54 -5.56 -0.45 3.03
CA VAL A 54 -6.94 -0.40 3.51
C VAL A 54 -7.94 -0.61 2.36
N ARG A 55 -9.17 -0.93 2.72
CA ARG A 55 -10.28 -1.20 1.81
C ARG A 55 -11.51 -0.35 2.15
N SER A 56 -12.44 -0.31 1.21
CA SER A 56 -13.76 0.32 1.38
C SER A 56 -14.70 -0.43 2.34
N GLY A 57 -14.33 -1.67 2.73
CA GLY A 57 -15.06 -2.48 3.69
C GLY A 57 -14.12 -3.36 4.50
N HIS A 58 -14.70 -4.01 5.51
CA HIS A 58 -13.97 -4.98 6.33
C HIS A 58 -13.53 -6.18 5.50
N ARG A 59 -12.31 -6.65 5.76
CA ARG A 59 -11.81 -7.92 5.25
C ARG A 59 -11.04 -8.65 6.33
N GLU A 60 -11.46 -9.85 6.63
CA GLU A 60 -10.75 -10.72 7.55
C GLU A 60 -9.37 -11.13 7.02
N CYS A 61 -8.48 -11.41 7.94
CA CYS A 61 -7.23 -12.10 7.64
C CYS A 61 -7.55 -13.54 7.22
N TYR A 62 -6.75 -14.10 6.32
CA TYR A 62 -6.86 -15.51 6.01
C TYR A 62 -6.68 -16.38 7.26
N GLU A 63 -7.36 -17.53 7.28
CA GLU A 63 -7.31 -18.47 8.39
C GLU A 63 -5.87 -18.93 8.67
N LEU A 64 -5.63 -19.28 9.93
CA LEU A 64 -4.34 -19.82 10.35
C LEU A 64 -4.16 -21.27 9.86
N PRO A 65 -2.93 -21.68 9.50
CA PRO A 65 -1.69 -20.92 9.54
C PRO A 65 -1.50 -20.03 8.30
N ASN A 66 -1.31 -18.73 8.51
CA ASN A 66 -1.06 -17.75 7.45
C ASN A 66 0.40 -17.24 7.42
N LEU A 67 1.22 -17.80 8.26
CA LEU A 67 2.67 -17.61 8.31
C LEU A 67 3.30 -18.95 8.68
N VAL A 68 4.06 -19.55 7.77
CA VAL A 68 4.65 -20.87 7.97
C VAL A 68 6.13 -20.89 7.60
N PRO A 69 6.99 -21.60 8.35
CA PRO A 69 8.36 -21.82 7.95
C PRO A 69 8.40 -22.77 6.74
N VAL A 70 9.29 -22.50 5.81
CA VAL A 70 9.45 -23.28 4.59
C VAL A 70 10.90 -23.71 4.39
N GLN A 71 11.06 -24.86 3.74
CA GLN A 71 12.36 -25.32 3.29
C GLN A 71 12.67 -24.66 1.95
N THR A 72 13.70 -23.82 1.95
CA THR A 72 14.23 -23.23 0.73
C THR A 72 15.68 -23.67 0.59
N GLN A 73 15.96 -24.37 -0.50
CA GLN A 73 17.33 -24.57 -0.96
C GLN A 73 17.62 -23.47 -2.00
N GLN A 74 17.92 -23.82 -3.22
CA GLN A 74 18.03 -22.85 -4.29
C GLN A 74 16.68 -22.71 -5.00
N LEU A 75 16.05 -21.53 -4.92
CA LEU A 75 14.82 -21.22 -5.64
C LEU A 75 15.16 -20.70 -7.03
N ASN A 76 14.45 -21.21 -8.05
CA ASN A 76 14.63 -20.82 -9.45
C ASN A 76 13.51 -19.88 -9.95
N GLY A 77 12.52 -19.57 -9.08
CA GLY A 77 11.40 -18.68 -9.40
C GLY A 77 10.25 -19.35 -10.18
N GLY A 78 10.33 -20.66 -10.38
CA GLY A 78 9.28 -21.44 -11.06
C GLY A 78 8.57 -22.46 -10.17
N GLU A 79 8.87 -22.46 -8.89
CA GLU A 79 8.32 -23.40 -7.91
C GLU A 79 6.83 -23.15 -7.70
N LYS A 80 6.00 -24.17 -7.94
CA LYS A 80 4.56 -24.11 -7.68
C LYS A 80 4.20 -24.39 -6.23
N GLN A 81 5.08 -25.08 -5.51
CA GLN A 81 4.87 -25.47 -4.12
C GLN A 81 6.20 -25.47 -3.37
N LEU A 82 6.16 -25.08 -2.11
CA LEU A 82 7.28 -25.18 -1.18
C LEU A 82 6.92 -26.16 -0.07
N THR A 83 7.90 -26.96 0.37
CA THR A 83 7.72 -27.85 1.50
C THR A 83 7.74 -27.03 2.80
N THR A 84 6.78 -27.24 3.66
CA THR A 84 6.77 -26.65 5.01
C THR A 84 7.83 -27.30 5.90
N SER A 85 8.25 -26.58 6.94
CA SER A 85 9.21 -27.05 7.94
C SER A 85 8.61 -26.93 9.33
N ASP A 86 8.93 -27.88 10.21
CA ASP A 86 8.57 -27.78 11.63
C ASP A 86 9.52 -26.86 12.41
N ARG A 87 10.59 -26.38 11.77
CA ARG A 87 11.62 -25.53 12.39
C ARG A 87 11.80 -24.24 11.59
N MET A 88 12.00 -23.16 12.34
CA MET A 88 12.32 -21.85 11.80
C MET A 88 13.80 -21.76 11.41
N ASN A 89 14.13 -22.09 10.17
CA ASN A 89 15.49 -22.00 9.64
C ASN A 89 15.71 -20.81 8.70
N GLY A 90 14.98 -19.70 8.95
CA GLY A 90 15.20 -18.42 8.27
C GLY A 90 14.30 -18.10 7.08
N SER A 91 13.57 -19.07 6.50
CA SER A 91 12.66 -18.82 5.39
C SER A 91 11.20 -19.01 5.77
N TRP A 92 10.34 -18.10 5.32
CA TRP A 92 8.92 -18.05 5.64
C TRP A 92 8.07 -17.84 4.41
N ALA A 93 6.96 -18.53 4.34
CA ALA A 93 5.85 -18.18 3.45
C ALA A 93 4.77 -17.46 4.26
N VAL A 94 4.24 -16.37 3.73
CA VAL A 94 3.22 -15.56 4.38
C VAL A 94 2.09 -15.23 3.42
N SER A 95 0.85 -15.32 3.90
CA SER A 95 -0.33 -14.89 3.16
C SER A 95 -1.42 -14.43 4.13
N PHE A 96 -1.58 -13.12 4.31
CA PHE A 96 -2.60 -12.54 5.16
C PHE A 96 -3.88 -12.13 4.43
N GLY A 97 -3.89 -12.13 3.08
CA GLY A 97 -5.06 -11.77 2.28
C GLY A 97 -5.39 -10.29 2.24
N MET A 98 -4.45 -9.41 2.58
CA MET A 98 -4.69 -7.95 2.69
C MET A 98 -5.91 -7.61 3.57
N PRO A 99 -5.92 -7.97 4.85
CA PRO A 99 -7.02 -7.65 5.75
C PRO A 99 -7.14 -6.14 5.94
N SER A 100 -8.37 -5.68 6.18
CA SER A 100 -8.67 -4.29 6.47
C SER A 100 -9.70 -4.21 7.58
N ALA A 101 -9.51 -3.30 8.52
CA ALA A 101 -10.55 -2.91 9.46
C ALA A 101 -11.67 -2.17 8.73
N GLU A 102 -12.81 -2.01 9.40
CA GLU A 102 -13.91 -1.16 8.91
C GLU A 102 -13.42 0.25 8.58
N PRO A 103 -13.99 0.91 7.56
CA PRO A 103 -13.57 2.25 7.13
C PRO A 103 -13.57 3.29 8.26
N GLU A 104 -14.55 3.25 9.15
CA GLU A 104 -14.64 4.18 10.29
C GLU A 104 -13.47 4.02 11.26
N ILE A 105 -12.97 2.76 11.40
CA ILE A 105 -11.86 2.44 12.31
C ILE A 105 -10.54 2.93 11.73
N TRP A 106 -10.22 2.51 10.49
CA TRP A 106 -8.93 2.88 9.91
C TRP A 106 -8.84 4.37 9.57
N ARG A 107 -9.94 5.02 9.17
CA ARG A 107 -9.97 6.47 8.93
C ARG A 107 -9.65 7.26 10.19
N ARG A 108 -10.25 6.89 11.31
CA ARG A 108 -9.94 7.50 12.62
C ARG A 108 -8.48 7.29 13.00
N ASP A 109 -7.95 6.08 12.84
CA ASP A 109 -6.56 5.76 13.15
C ASP A 109 -5.58 6.56 12.26
N VAL A 110 -5.90 6.73 10.96
CA VAL A 110 -5.12 7.59 10.04
C VAL A 110 -5.15 9.05 10.50
N GLU A 111 -6.32 9.58 10.86
CA GLU A 111 -6.47 10.94 11.35
C GLU A 111 -5.67 11.19 12.64
N GLU A 112 -5.75 10.26 13.60
CA GLU A 112 -4.99 10.32 14.84
C GLU A 112 -3.48 10.21 14.56
N THR A 113 -3.10 9.35 13.64
CA THR A 113 -1.72 9.19 13.18
C THR A 113 -1.18 10.48 12.57
N ARG A 114 -1.93 11.13 11.66
CA ARG A 114 -1.50 12.40 11.04
C ARG A 114 -1.31 13.50 12.09
N ARG A 115 -2.20 13.57 13.09
CA ARG A 115 -2.07 14.53 14.19
C ARG A 115 -0.83 14.26 15.07
N GLY A 116 -0.45 13.00 15.23
CA GLY A 116 0.74 12.59 16.00
C GLY A 116 2.07 12.68 15.25
N LEU A 117 2.04 12.73 13.92
CA LEU A 117 3.25 12.85 13.10
C LEU A 117 3.78 14.30 13.09
N ALA A 118 5.09 14.46 13.15
CA ALA A 118 5.76 15.72 12.95
C ALA A 118 5.47 16.28 11.55
N ALA A 119 5.44 17.61 11.42
CA ALA A 119 4.98 18.29 10.20
C ALA A 119 5.87 18.02 8.97
N GLU A 120 7.13 17.69 9.19
CA GLU A 120 8.12 17.35 8.16
C GLU A 120 8.01 15.89 7.65
N LYS A 121 7.24 15.04 8.33
CA LYS A 121 7.02 13.64 7.94
C LYS A 121 5.79 13.52 7.05
N LEU A 122 5.84 12.62 6.07
CA LEU A 122 4.74 12.36 5.16
C LEU A 122 4.02 11.05 5.52
N LEU A 123 2.71 11.14 5.68
CA LEU A 123 1.84 9.98 5.81
C LEU A 123 1.29 9.59 4.45
N SER A 124 1.75 8.48 3.92
CA SER A 124 1.13 7.83 2.77
C SER A 124 0.10 6.81 3.26
N VAL A 125 -1.03 6.66 2.56
CA VAL A 125 -2.01 5.60 2.85
C VAL A 125 -2.15 4.73 1.62
N SER A 126 -1.90 3.43 1.79
CA SER A 126 -2.06 2.45 0.72
C SER A 126 -3.52 2.00 0.65
N VAL A 127 -4.10 2.02 -0.55
CA VAL A 127 -5.50 1.63 -0.79
C VAL A 127 -5.60 0.52 -1.83
N VAL A 128 -6.62 -0.31 -1.70
CA VAL A 128 -6.97 -1.35 -2.66
C VAL A 128 -8.48 -1.48 -2.75
N GLY A 129 -9.00 -1.70 -3.95
CA GLY A 129 -10.41 -1.99 -4.15
C GLY A 129 -10.81 -3.36 -3.61
N THR A 130 -12.09 -3.54 -3.38
CA THR A 130 -12.68 -4.81 -2.96
C THR A 130 -13.49 -5.37 -4.10
N VAL A 131 -12.90 -6.26 -4.88
CA VAL A 131 -13.59 -6.88 -6.02
C VAL A 131 -14.81 -7.66 -5.52
N GLN A 132 -15.97 -7.37 -6.13
CA GLN A 132 -17.21 -8.11 -5.90
C GLN A 132 -17.57 -8.92 -7.14
N PRO A 133 -18.23 -10.08 -6.98
CA PRO A 133 -18.70 -10.86 -8.13
C PRO A 133 -19.61 -10.01 -9.04
N GLY A 134 -19.29 -10.01 -10.33
CA GLY A 134 -20.06 -9.30 -11.34
C GLY A 134 -19.73 -7.80 -11.51
N TRP A 135 -18.81 -7.26 -10.74
CA TRP A 135 -18.38 -5.87 -10.91
C TRP A 135 -17.66 -5.66 -12.23
N SER A 136 -17.98 -4.55 -12.86
CA SER A 136 -17.23 -3.98 -13.96
C SER A 136 -15.95 -3.30 -13.47
N ILE A 137 -15.08 -2.94 -14.41
CA ILE A 137 -13.89 -2.14 -14.10
C ILE A 137 -14.24 -0.74 -13.55
N ASP A 138 -15.37 -0.16 -14.00
CA ASP A 138 -15.81 1.15 -13.52
C ASP A 138 -16.24 1.10 -12.06
N GLU A 139 -16.92 0.04 -11.64
CA GLU A 139 -17.30 -0.18 -10.24
C GLU A 139 -16.06 -0.39 -9.36
N LEU A 140 -15.09 -1.16 -9.83
CA LEU A 140 -13.82 -1.33 -9.13
C LEU A 140 -13.05 -0.01 -9.04
N ALA A 141 -13.00 0.77 -10.12
CA ALA A 141 -12.35 2.08 -10.14
C ALA A 141 -13.01 3.07 -9.17
N ALA A 142 -14.35 3.05 -9.10
CA ALA A 142 -15.10 3.87 -8.15
C ALA A 142 -14.81 3.47 -6.69
N ASP A 143 -14.66 2.19 -6.41
CA ASP A 143 -14.32 1.70 -5.07
C ASP A 143 -12.90 2.12 -4.62
N TYR A 144 -11.91 2.00 -5.52
CA TYR A 144 -10.56 2.53 -5.28
C TYR A 144 -10.58 4.03 -5.02
N ALA A 145 -11.30 4.79 -5.87
CA ALA A 145 -11.43 6.24 -5.77
C ALA A 145 -12.08 6.66 -4.43
N GLN A 146 -13.11 5.96 -4.02
CA GLN A 146 -13.77 6.21 -2.72
C GLN A 146 -12.83 5.96 -1.55
N CYS A 147 -12.07 4.85 -1.58
CA CYS A 147 -11.10 4.53 -0.54
C CYS A 147 -9.98 5.59 -0.48
N ALA A 148 -9.48 6.01 -1.64
CA ALA A 148 -8.47 7.06 -1.77
C ALA A 148 -8.97 8.41 -1.25
N LYS A 149 -10.20 8.79 -1.58
CA LYS A 149 -10.83 10.00 -1.05
C LYS A 149 -10.92 9.97 0.47
N TRP A 150 -11.35 8.87 1.05
CA TRP A 150 -11.41 8.71 2.51
C TRP A 150 -10.03 8.82 3.17
N ALA A 151 -8.99 8.31 2.52
CA ALA A 151 -7.62 8.47 3.01
C ALA A 151 -7.18 9.94 3.03
N VAL A 152 -7.48 10.69 1.97
CA VAL A 152 -7.21 12.14 1.89
C VAL A 152 -8.02 12.90 2.95
N ASP A 153 -9.31 12.61 3.08
CA ASP A 153 -10.20 13.25 4.07
C ASP A 153 -9.72 12.97 5.52
N ALA A 154 -9.12 11.80 5.77
CA ALA A 154 -8.50 11.45 7.04
C ALA A 154 -7.10 12.05 7.26
N GLY A 155 -6.57 12.80 6.28
CA GLY A 155 -5.32 13.55 6.42
C GLY A 155 -4.09 12.93 5.78
N ALA A 156 -4.24 11.96 4.89
CA ALA A 156 -3.11 11.44 4.11
C ALA A 156 -2.44 12.55 3.29
N ASP A 157 -1.12 12.63 3.34
CA ASP A 157 -0.33 13.55 2.51
C ASP A 157 -0.11 12.98 1.11
N VAL A 158 -0.09 11.66 0.99
CA VAL A 158 0.14 10.88 -0.23
C VAL A 158 -0.84 9.70 -0.23
N VAL A 159 -1.32 9.29 -1.39
CA VAL A 159 -2.07 8.04 -1.55
C VAL A 159 -1.24 7.06 -2.39
N GLU A 160 -1.18 5.81 -1.97
CA GLU A 160 -0.61 4.71 -2.76
C GLU A 160 -1.73 3.79 -3.22
N THR A 161 -1.83 3.49 -4.52
CA THR A 161 -2.66 2.38 -4.99
C THR A 161 -1.88 1.09 -4.99
N ASN A 162 -2.43 0.05 -4.36
CA ASN A 162 -1.81 -1.27 -4.35
C ASN A 162 -2.34 -2.12 -5.52
N PHE A 163 -1.65 -2.07 -6.66
CA PHE A 163 -2.00 -2.86 -7.85
C PHE A 163 -1.30 -4.22 -7.90
N SER A 164 -0.48 -4.53 -6.91
CA SER A 164 0.24 -5.80 -6.83
C SER A 164 0.32 -6.31 -5.41
N CYS A 165 -0.38 -7.39 -5.14
CA CYS A 165 -0.20 -8.15 -3.91
C CYS A 165 -0.22 -9.64 -4.23
N PRO A 166 0.92 -10.34 -4.14
CA PRO A 166 0.99 -11.77 -4.42
C PRO A 166 0.30 -12.64 -3.36
N ASN A 167 -0.17 -12.03 -2.28
CA ASN A 167 -0.79 -12.71 -1.14
C ASN A 167 -2.32 -12.78 -1.24
N VAL A 168 -2.91 -12.57 -2.41
CA VAL A 168 -4.34 -12.72 -2.67
C VAL A 168 -4.59 -13.49 -3.95
N ASP A 169 -5.64 -14.31 -3.97
CA ASP A 169 -6.01 -15.15 -5.10
C ASP A 169 -6.92 -14.44 -6.10
N THR A 170 -7.36 -13.25 -5.78
CA THR A 170 -8.30 -12.45 -6.56
C THR A 170 -7.60 -11.54 -7.56
N CYS A 171 -8.29 -11.17 -8.65
CA CYS A 171 -7.74 -10.36 -9.74
C CYS A 171 -7.24 -8.96 -9.29
N ASP A 172 -7.73 -8.44 -8.17
CA ASP A 172 -7.25 -7.21 -7.54
C ASP A 172 -5.79 -7.33 -7.05
N GLY A 173 -5.29 -8.55 -6.83
CA GLY A 173 -3.89 -8.79 -6.46
C GLY A 173 -2.88 -8.58 -7.59
N GLN A 174 -3.33 -8.51 -8.85
CA GLN A 174 -2.48 -8.45 -10.05
C GLN A 174 -2.98 -7.43 -11.06
N LEU A 175 -3.65 -6.38 -10.62
CA LEU A 175 -4.27 -5.37 -11.51
C LEU A 175 -3.27 -4.73 -12.47
N TYR A 176 -2.00 -4.57 -12.06
CA TYR A 176 -0.95 -3.99 -12.90
C TYR A 176 -0.66 -4.81 -14.17
N GLN A 177 -1.06 -6.08 -14.24
CA GLN A 177 -0.93 -6.93 -15.42
C GLN A 177 -2.04 -6.69 -16.45
N GLN A 178 -2.99 -5.81 -16.17
CA GLN A 178 -4.10 -5.44 -17.03
C GLN A 178 -4.03 -3.93 -17.31
N PRO A 179 -3.26 -3.47 -18.31
CA PRO A 179 -2.93 -2.06 -18.50
C PRO A 179 -4.15 -1.13 -18.59
N ASP A 180 -5.16 -1.52 -19.34
CA ASP A 180 -6.38 -0.71 -19.51
C ASP A 180 -7.15 -0.57 -18.19
N SER A 181 -7.29 -1.67 -17.46
CA SER A 181 -7.94 -1.67 -16.14
C SER A 181 -7.14 -0.86 -15.12
N ALA A 182 -5.82 -1.01 -15.11
CA ALA A 182 -4.94 -0.25 -14.23
C ALA A 182 -5.00 1.25 -14.54
N ALA A 183 -5.05 1.63 -15.82
CA ALA A 183 -5.18 3.02 -16.26
C ALA A 183 -6.53 3.62 -15.84
N ALA A 184 -7.63 2.88 -16.01
CA ALA A 184 -8.96 3.33 -15.59
C ALA A 184 -9.02 3.59 -14.08
N VAL A 185 -8.51 2.66 -13.27
CA VAL A 185 -8.45 2.82 -11.81
C VAL A 185 -7.54 3.99 -11.42
N ALA A 186 -6.35 4.10 -12.02
CA ALA A 186 -5.43 5.20 -11.74
C ALA A 186 -6.04 6.56 -12.04
N ALA A 187 -6.75 6.69 -13.16
CA ALA A 187 -7.45 7.93 -13.55
C ALA A 187 -8.56 8.31 -12.54
N ALA A 188 -9.37 7.34 -12.13
CA ALA A 188 -10.42 7.56 -11.14
C ALA A 188 -9.85 7.98 -9.78
N VAL A 189 -8.78 7.32 -9.32
CA VAL A 189 -8.10 7.67 -8.07
C VAL A 189 -7.48 9.06 -8.16
N GLN A 190 -6.80 9.40 -9.27
CA GLN A 190 -6.19 10.72 -9.46
C GLN A 190 -7.23 11.85 -9.35
N LEU A 191 -8.42 11.65 -9.92
CA LEU A 191 -9.52 12.61 -9.77
C LEU A 191 -9.99 12.74 -8.32
N ALA A 192 -10.04 11.63 -7.58
CA ALA A 192 -10.52 11.60 -6.20
C ALA A 192 -9.52 12.24 -5.21
N VAL A 193 -8.21 12.11 -5.45
CA VAL A 193 -7.17 12.65 -4.56
C VAL A 193 -6.83 14.11 -4.86
N GLY A 194 -7.25 14.64 -6.03
CA GLY A 194 -6.97 16.01 -6.45
C GLY A 194 -5.47 16.29 -6.58
N ASP A 195 -5.00 17.32 -5.89
CA ASP A 195 -3.60 17.77 -5.93
C ASP A 195 -2.66 16.93 -5.03
N ARG A 196 -3.16 15.90 -4.36
CA ARG A 196 -2.30 15.03 -3.54
C ARG A 196 -1.48 14.11 -4.44
N PRO A 197 -0.20 13.88 -4.11
CA PRO A 197 0.63 12.92 -4.83
C PRO A 197 0.01 11.51 -4.80
N LEU A 198 0.02 10.86 -5.97
CA LEU A 198 -0.44 9.48 -6.14
C LEU A 198 0.75 8.57 -6.50
N ILE A 199 0.92 7.50 -5.76
CA ILE A 199 1.90 6.44 -6.02
C ILE A 199 1.16 5.23 -6.59
N LEU A 200 1.58 4.74 -7.75
CA LEU A 200 1.11 3.47 -8.29
C LEU A 200 2.10 2.37 -7.90
N LYS A 201 1.75 1.55 -6.90
CA LYS A 201 2.59 0.41 -6.51
C LYS A 201 2.25 -0.79 -7.38
N ILE A 202 3.20 -1.19 -8.20
CA ILE A 202 3.10 -2.31 -9.15
C ILE A 202 4.05 -3.45 -8.77
N GLY A 203 3.84 -4.62 -9.36
CA GLY A 203 4.74 -5.75 -9.24
C GLY A 203 5.92 -5.68 -10.22
N HIS A 204 6.69 -6.76 -10.26
CA HIS A 204 7.78 -6.88 -11.23
C HIS A 204 7.21 -6.94 -12.65
N MET A 205 7.79 -6.14 -13.53
CA MET A 205 7.52 -6.18 -14.96
C MET A 205 8.80 -6.62 -15.68
N THR A 206 8.67 -7.54 -16.60
CA THR A 206 9.74 -7.85 -17.55
C THR A 206 9.70 -6.79 -18.65
N ASP A 207 10.86 -6.37 -19.13
CA ASP A 207 10.95 -5.57 -20.34
C ASP A 207 10.30 -6.33 -21.49
N ALA A 208 9.35 -5.71 -22.16
CA ALA A 208 8.65 -6.29 -23.32
C ALA A 208 9.48 -6.12 -24.58
#